data_03ec50c21fbed52c4635f2088328cee5
#
_entry.id   03ec50c21fbed52c4635f2088328cee5
#
_cell.length_a   1.000
_cell.length_b   1.000
_cell.length_c   1.000
_cell.angle_alpha   90.00
_cell.angle_beta   90.00
_cell.angle_gamma   90.00
#
_symmetry.space_group_name_H-M   'P 1'
#
loop_
_entity.id
_entity.type
_entity.pdbx_description
1 polymer ?
#
loop_
_entity_poly.entity_id
_entity_poly.type
_entity_poly.pdbx_seq_one_letter_code
_entity_poly.pdbx_strand_id
1 'polypeptide(L)'
;MNILVDADACPVVIRDILYRAAQKRGVKLTLFANQSFQIPASPLIGLYQVAKGPDMADHEIAARVEEGDLVITADIPLASEVLEKGALVITPRGERYTENNIRQRLQMRDFMETMRASGEHTGGP
;
A
#
# COMPACT_ATOMS: atom_id res chain seq x y z
N MET A 1 -14.84 -2.96 -8.21
CA MET A 1 -13.75 -2.83 -7.23
C MET A 1 -12.61 -3.77 -7.59
N ASN A 2 -11.41 -3.26 -7.66
CA ASN A 2 -10.21 -4.07 -7.75
C ASN A 2 -9.40 -3.86 -6.48
N ILE A 3 -8.58 -4.87 -6.12
CA ILE A 3 -7.68 -4.76 -4.96
C ILE A 3 -6.26 -4.63 -5.49
N LEU A 4 -5.55 -3.56 -5.11
CA LEU A 4 -4.17 -3.33 -5.49
C LEU A 4 -3.31 -3.44 -4.24
N VAL A 5 -2.27 -4.27 -4.29
CA VAL A 5 -1.46 -4.59 -3.12
C VAL A 5 -0.02 -4.14 -3.32
N ASP A 6 0.49 -3.37 -2.37
CA ASP A 6 1.90 -3.06 -2.25
C ASP A 6 2.59 -4.29 -1.64
N ALA A 7 2.99 -5.23 -2.50
CA ALA A 7 3.31 -6.58 -2.07
C ALA A 7 4.68 -6.70 -1.39
N ASP A 8 5.62 -5.81 -1.71
CA ASP A 8 6.94 -5.87 -1.07
C ASP A 8 6.86 -5.57 0.43
N ALA A 9 5.85 -4.85 0.85
CA ALA A 9 5.63 -4.51 2.24
C ALA A 9 4.50 -5.31 2.89
N CYS A 10 4.01 -6.35 2.23
CA CYS A 10 2.88 -7.13 2.71
C CYS A 10 3.34 -8.54 3.12
N PRO A 11 3.20 -8.91 4.40
CA PRO A 11 3.60 -10.26 4.85
C PRO A 11 2.87 -11.37 4.11
N VAL A 12 3.53 -12.51 3.95
CA VAL A 12 2.98 -13.66 3.24
C VAL A 12 1.64 -14.10 3.82
N VAL A 13 1.53 -14.13 5.15
CA VAL A 13 0.28 -14.53 5.82
C VAL A 13 -0.87 -13.62 5.40
N ILE A 14 -0.61 -12.33 5.28
CA ILE A 14 -1.64 -11.37 4.87
C ILE A 14 -1.98 -11.54 3.40
N ARG A 15 -0.98 -11.79 2.55
CA ARG A 15 -1.26 -12.06 1.13
C ARG A 15 -2.17 -13.28 0.98
N ASP A 16 -1.95 -14.32 1.78
CA ASP A 16 -2.79 -15.53 1.73
C ASP A 16 -4.25 -15.20 2.08
N ILE A 17 -4.46 -14.35 3.06
CA ILE A 17 -5.80 -13.90 3.43
C ILE A 17 -6.43 -13.13 2.26
N LEU A 18 -5.66 -12.26 1.63
CA LEU A 18 -6.15 -11.48 0.50
C LEU A 18 -6.50 -12.37 -0.69
N TYR A 19 -5.72 -13.40 -0.97
CA TYR A 19 -6.03 -14.34 -2.04
C TYR A 19 -7.39 -15.01 -1.81
N ARG A 20 -7.61 -15.49 -0.60
CA ARG A 20 -8.88 -16.15 -0.26
C ARG A 20 -10.05 -15.18 -0.35
N ALA A 21 -9.87 -13.96 0.15
CA ALA A 21 -10.92 -12.95 0.13
C ALA A 21 -11.28 -12.58 -1.31
N ALA A 22 -10.28 -12.36 -2.16
CA ALA A 22 -10.51 -12.00 -3.55
C ALA A 22 -11.28 -13.10 -4.29
N GLN A 23 -10.87 -14.35 -4.10
CA GLN A 23 -11.53 -15.46 -4.77
C GLN A 23 -12.95 -15.67 -4.25
N LYS A 24 -13.14 -15.54 -2.93
CA LYS A 24 -14.46 -15.69 -2.34
C LYS A 24 -15.43 -14.60 -2.81
N ARG A 25 -14.94 -13.38 -2.96
CA ARG A 25 -15.77 -12.25 -3.36
C ARG A 25 -15.86 -12.07 -4.88
N GLY A 26 -15.04 -12.77 -5.62
CA GLY A 26 -15.01 -12.62 -7.08
C GLY A 26 -14.45 -11.28 -7.53
N VAL A 27 -13.49 -10.73 -6.79
CA VAL A 27 -12.87 -9.47 -7.16
C VAL A 27 -11.43 -9.70 -7.61
N LYS A 28 -10.99 -8.89 -8.56
CA LYS A 28 -9.62 -8.98 -9.08
C LYS A 28 -8.63 -8.39 -8.08
N LEU A 29 -7.52 -9.09 -7.90
CA LEU A 29 -6.44 -8.67 -7.01
C LEU A 29 -5.14 -8.66 -7.78
N THR A 30 -4.43 -7.53 -7.76
CA THR A 30 -3.14 -7.38 -8.39
C THR A 30 -2.09 -7.00 -7.35
N LEU A 31 -1.01 -7.78 -7.33
CA LEU A 31 0.11 -7.50 -6.45
C LEU A 31 1.19 -6.78 -7.24
N PHE A 32 1.76 -5.74 -6.65
CA PHE A 32 2.84 -4.97 -7.26
C PHE A 32 4.10 -5.18 -6.45
N ALA A 33 5.14 -5.69 -7.08
CA ALA A 33 6.36 -6.08 -6.39
C ALA A 33 7.59 -5.89 -7.26
N ASN A 34 8.74 -5.68 -6.62
CA ASN A 34 10.02 -5.56 -7.32
C ASN A 34 10.49 -6.91 -7.86
N GLN A 35 10.12 -8.00 -7.20
CA GLN A 35 10.53 -9.34 -7.59
C GLN A 35 9.31 -10.21 -7.77
N SER A 36 9.39 -11.12 -8.74
CA SER A 36 8.34 -12.10 -8.96
C SER A 36 8.35 -13.15 -7.86
N PHE A 37 7.18 -13.65 -7.51
CA PHE A 37 7.03 -14.76 -6.59
C PHE A 37 5.78 -15.55 -7.01
N GLN A 38 5.65 -16.74 -6.44
CA GLN A 38 4.57 -17.62 -6.81
C GLN A 38 3.24 -17.13 -6.23
N ILE A 39 2.21 -17.11 -7.08
CA ILE A 39 0.86 -16.73 -6.68
C ILE A 39 -0.10 -17.87 -7.02
N PRO A 40 -1.29 -17.90 -6.42
CA PRO A 40 -2.29 -18.91 -6.77
C PRO A 40 -2.66 -18.85 -8.25
N ALA A 41 -2.92 -20.00 -8.85
CA ALA A 41 -3.37 -20.09 -10.23
C ALA A 41 -4.87 -19.75 -10.28
N SER A 42 -5.16 -18.47 -10.48
CA SER A 42 -6.53 -17.97 -10.51
C SER A 42 -6.62 -16.82 -11.50
N PRO A 43 -7.70 -16.75 -12.31
CA PRO A 43 -7.87 -15.60 -13.19
C PRO A 43 -8.10 -14.29 -12.46
N LEU A 44 -8.40 -14.35 -11.16
CA LEU A 44 -8.63 -13.15 -10.36
C LEU A 44 -7.35 -12.59 -9.73
N ILE A 45 -6.27 -13.37 -9.70
CA ILE A 45 -5.05 -12.97 -9.01
C ILE A 45 -3.92 -12.80 -10.02
N GLY A 46 -3.29 -11.62 -10.00
CA GLY A 46 -2.17 -11.32 -10.89
C GLY A 46 -1.02 -10.68 -10.14
N LEU A 47 0.17 -10.82 -10.71
CA LEU A 47 1.38 -10.20 -10.19
C LEU A 47 1.95 -9.28 -11.26
N TYR A 48 2.15 -8.03 -10.90
CA TYR A 48 2.78 -7.05 -11.77
C TYR A 48 4.16 -6.74 -11.20
N GLN A 49 5.18 -7.18 -11.91
CA GLN A 49 6.56 -6.92 -11.48
C GLN A 49 6.96 -5.51 -11.94
N VAL A 50 7.34 -4.67 -10.98
CA VAL A 50 7.80 -3.31 -11.28
C VAL A 50 9.32 -3.28 -11.32
N ALA A 51 9.87 -2.20 -11.90
CA ALA A 51 11.32 -2.02 -11.94
C ALA A 51 11.85 -1.87 -10.52
N LYS A 52 13.10 -2.25 -10.32
CA LYS A 52 13.77 -2.07 -9.04
C LYS A 52 13.95 -0.58 -8.76
N GLY A 53 13.83 -0.23 -7.50
CA GLY A 53 14.02 1.14 -7.07
C GLY A 53 12.97 1.53 -6.04
N PRO A 54 13.23 2.59 -5.28
CA PRO A 54 12.28 3.05 -4.29
C PRO A 54 11.02 3.58 -4.98
N ASP A 55 9.87 3.33 -4.37
CA ASP A 55 8.59 3.88 -4.78
C ASP A 55 8.08 3.45 -6.15
N MET A 56 8.69 2.44 -6.79
CA MET A 56 8.23 2.00 -8.11
C MET A 56 6.85 1.35 -8.03
N ALA A 57 6.62 0.50 -7.01
CA ALA A 57 5.30 -0.09 -6.81
C ALA A 57 4.27 0.99 -6.47
N ASP A 58 4.65 1.97 -5.67
CA ASP A 58 3.76 3.07 -5.31
C ASP A 58 3.31 3.85 -6.53
N HIS A 59 4.24 4.17 -7.43
CA HIS A 59 3.92 4.90 -8.65
C HIS A 59 2.94 4.13 -9.52
N GLU A 60 3.16 2.82 -9.66
CA GLU A 60 2.25 2.00 -10.47
C GLU A 60 0.86 1.91 -9.87
N ILE A 61 0.77 1.73 -8.56
CA ILE A 61 -0.52 1.68 -7.89
C ILE A 61 -1.25 3.01 -8.05
N ALA A 62 -0.58 4.12 -7.81
CA ALA A 62 -1.18 5.44 -7.95
C ALA A 62 -1.66 5.72 -9.37
N ALA A 63 -0.93 5.22 -10.37
CA ALA A 63 -1.29 5.42 -11.77
C ALA A 63 -2.47 4.57 -12.21
N ARG A 64 -2.68 3.42 -11.59
CA ARG A 64 -3.71 2.46 -12.01
C ARG A 64 -4.97 2.47 -11.18
N VAL A 65 -4.91 3.03 -9.97
CA VAL A 65 -6.05 3.01 -9.06
C VAL A 65 -7.21 3.83 -9.62
N GLU A 66 -8.41 3.32 -9.39
CA GLU A 66 -9.64 3.99 -9.79
C GLU A 66 -10.55 4.17 -8.58
N GLU A 67 -11.52 5.06 -8.71
CA GLU A 67 -12.49 5.30 -7.65
C GLU A 67 -13.17 3.98 -7.25
N GLY A 68 -13.27 3.75 -5.96
CA GLY A 68 -13.89 2.54 -5.43
C GLY A 68 -12.95 1.34 -5.28
N ASP A 69 -11.71 1.45 -5.77
CA ASP A 69 -10.74 0.38 -5.59
C ASP A 69 -10.24 0.33 -4.14
N LEU A 70 -9.71 -0.84 -3.75
CA LEU A 70 -9.11 -1.02 -2.44
C LEU A 70 -7.61 -1.17 -2.59
N VAL A 71 -6.85 -0.37 -1.87
CA VAL A 71 -5.38 -0.43 -1.87
C VAL A 71 -4.90 -0.95 -0.52
N ILE A 72 -4.00 -1.93 -0.57
CA ILE A 72 -3.38 -2.49 0.64
C ILE A 72 -1.97 -1.95 0.72
N THR A 73 -1.73 -1.03 1.63
CA THR A 73 -0.43 -0.41 1.82
C THR A 73 -0.32 0.23 3.21
N ALA A 74 0.90 0.28 3.73
CA ALA A 74 1.21 1.03 4.94
C ALA A 74 1.92 2.35 4.61
N ASP A 75 2.18 2.60 3.33
CA ASP A 75 2.87 3.81 2.89
C ASP A 75 1.92 5.00 2.97
N ILE A 76 2.24 5.95 3.85
CA ILE A 76 1.35 7.07 4.13
C ILE A 76 1.19 8.01 2.92
N PRO A 77 2.26 8.42 2.23
CA PRO A 77 2.09 9.25 1.03
C PRO A 77 1.26 8.57 -0.05
N LEU A 78 1.47 7.28 -0.31
CA LEU A 78 0.67 6.56 -1.28
C LEU A 78 -0.79 6.51 -0.85
N ALA A 79 -1.04 6.20 0.42
CA ALA A 79 -2.41 6.15 0.95
C ALA A 79 -3.12 7.47 0.75
N SER A 80 -2.45 8.58 1.05
CA SER A 80 -3.02 9.91 0.85
C SER A 80 -3.38 10.16 -0.61
N GLU A 81 -2.50 9.79 -1.50
CA GLU A 81 -2.71 10.01 -2.93
C GLU A 81 -3.90 9.22 -3.47
N VAL A 82 -4.00 7.94 -3.12
CA VAL A 82 -5.09 7.12 -3.64
C VAL A 82 -6.42 7.46 -2.99
N LEU A 83 -6.41 7.92 -1.73
CA LEU A 83 -7.63 8.39 -1.09
C LEU A 83 -8.20 9.60 -1.82
N GLU A 84 -7.35 10.50 -2.30
CA GLU A 84 -7.80 11.64 -3.10
C GLU A 84 -8.46 11.21 -4.39
N LYS A 85 -8.09 10.05 -4.92
CA LYS A 85 -8.68 9.50 -6.14
C LYS A 85 -9.95 8.69 -5.87
N GLY A 86 -10.39 8.64 -4.63
CA GLY A 86 -11.63 7.95 -4.28
C GLY A 86 -11.46 6.47 -3.94
N ALA A 87 -10.23 6.02 -3.75
CA ALA A 87 -9.97 4.64 -3.35
C ALA A 87 -10.10 4.48 -1.84
N LEU A 88 -10.22 3.23 -1.40
CA LEU A 88 -10.19 2.85 0.00
C LEU A 88 -8.80 2.30 0.33
N VAL A 89 -8.35 2.46 1.57
CA VAL A 89 -7.03 1.99 1.97
C VAL A 89 -7.11 1.23 3.28
N ILE A 90 -6.49 0.04 3.29
CA ILE A 90 -6.32 -0.77 4.50
C ILE A 90 -4.85 -1.15 4.58
N THR A 91 -4.26 -1.03 5.76
CA THR A 91 -2.88 -1.46 5.96
C THR A 91 -2.81 -2.99 6.08
N PRO A 92 -1.63 -3.59 5.87
CA PRO A 92 -1.49 -5.03 6.11
C PRO A 92 -1.82 -5.47 7.53
N ARG A 93 -1.85 -4.55 8.48
CA ARG A 93 -2.26 -4.85 9.86
C ARG A 93 -3.77 -4.72 10.08
N GLY A 94 -4.52 -4.35 9.04
CA GLY A 94 -5.97 -4.23 9.14
C GLY A 94 -6.47 -2.84 9.52
N GLU A 95 -5.59 -1.88 9.67
CA GLU A 95 -5.97 -0.51 10.00
C GLU A 95 -6.49 0.19 8.75
N ARG A 96 -7.62 0.87 8.85
CA ARG A 96 -8.19 1.62 7.74
C ARG A 96 -7.69 3.06 7.76
N TYR A 97 -7.16 3.51 6.62
CA TYR A 97 -6.84 4.92 6.44
C TYR A 97 -8.02 5.63 5.78
N THR A 98 -8.34 6.81 6.27
CA THR A 98 -9.37 7.68 5.73
C THR A 98 -8.75 9.06 5.51
N GLU A 99 -9.48 9.92 4.78
CA GLU A 99 -8.99 11.28 4.57
C GLU A 99 -8.75 12.01 5.88
N ASN A 100 -9.58 11.73 6.90
CA ASN A 100 -9.42 12.38 8.21
C ASN A 100 -8.17 11.90 8.94
N ASN A 101 -7.99 10.58 9.07
CA ASN A 101 -6.86 10.09 9.85
C ASN A 101 -5.54 10.16 9.10
N ILE A 102 -5.57 10.12 7.76
CA ILE A 102 -4.34 10.18 6.98
C ILE A 102 -3.68 11.57 7.08
N ARG A 103 -4.50 12.61 7.18
CA ARG A 103 -3.96 13.96 7.35
C ARG A 103 -3.14 14.08 8.62
N GLN A 104 -3.64 13.52 9.70
CA GLN A 104 -2.90 13.51 10.96
C GLN A 104 -1.62 12.70 10.86
N ARG A 105 -1.69 11.57 10.14
CA ARG A 105 -0.51 10.72 9.94
C ARG A 105 0.56 11.43 9.13
N LEU A 106 0.16 12.16 8.09
CA LEU A 106 1.10 12.94 7.30
C LEU A 106 1.76 14.05 8.12
N GLN A 107 0.99 14.76 8.91
CA GLN A 107 1.51 15.81 9.76
C GLN A 107 2.50 15.25 10.78
N MET A 108 2.18 14.12 11.39
CA MET A 108 3.06 13.47 12.34
C MET A 108 4.35 13.01 11.67
N ARG A 109 4.21 12.41 10.46
CA ARG A 109 5.38 11.97 9.70
C ARG A 109 6.31 13.14 9.39
N ASP A 110 5.74 14.24 8.91
CA ASP A 110 6.53 15.43 8.58
C ASP A 110 7.17 16.03 9.82
N PHE A 111 6.43 16.06 10.91
CA PHE A 111 6.95 16.55 12.20
C PHE A 111 8.13 15.70 12.65
N MET A 112 7.99 14.38 12.60
CA MET A 112 9.05 13.46 13.00
C MET A 112 10.28 13.59 12.11
N GLU A 113 10.10 13.80 10.82
CA GLU A 113 11.21 14.03 9.91
C GLU A 113 11.96 15.32 10.26
N THR A 114 11.21 16.37 10.53
CA THR A 114 11.79 17.65 10.96
C THR A 114 12.56 17.50 12.26
N MET A 115 12.00 16.75 13.19
CA MET A 115 12.67 16.47 14.46
C MET A 115 13.98 15.74 14.24
N ARG A 116 13.98 14.73 13.38
CA ARG A 116 15.21 13.98 13.09
C ARG A 116 16.25 14.87 12.44
N ALA A 117 15.83 15.69 11.49
CA ALA A 117 16.76 16.56 10.76
C ALA A 117 17.41 17.60 11.66
N SER A 118 16.65 18.15 12.59
CA SER A 118 17.19 19.18 13.50
C SER A 118 17.71 18.61 14.80
N GLY A 119 17.30 17.42 15.18
CA GLY A 119 17.64 16.81 16.44
C GLY A 119 18.77 15.80 16.39
N GLU A 120 19.30 15.54 15.23
CA GLU A 120 20.34 14.53 15.09
C GLU A 120 21.55 14.79 15.96
N HIS A 121 21.87 16.06 16.11
CA HIS A 121 22.98 16.46 16.94
C HIS A 121 22.63 16.45 18.41
N THR A 122 21.37 16.57 18.73
CA THR A 122 20.96 16.48 20.11
C THR A 122 20.71 15.04 20.47
N GLY A 123 20.48 14.24 19.49
CA GLY A 123 20.30 12.84 19.72
C GLY A 123 21.52 12.22 20.32
N GLY A 124 22.55 12.87 20.26
CA GLY A 124 23.72 12.42 20.92
C GLY A 124 23.41 12.25 22.33
N PRO A 125 23.71 11.79 23.11
CA PRO A 125 23.56 11.48 24.45
C PRO A 125 23.50 11.50 25.21
#